data_4a112a2205e7d5583921d1b993576be7
#
_entry.id   4a112a2205e7d5583921d1b993576be7
#
_cell.length_a   1.000
_cell.length_b   1.000
_cell.length_c   1.000
_cell.angle_alpha   90.00
_cell.angle_beta   90.00
_cell.angle_gamma   90.00
#
_symmetry.space_group_name_H-M   'P 1'
#
loop_
_entity.id
_entity.type
_entity.pdbx_description
1 polymer ?
#
loop_
_entity_poly.entity_id
_entity_poly.type
_entity_poly.pdbx_seq_one_letter_code
_entity_poly.pdbx_strand_id
1 'polypeptide(L)'
;MRLTPFRHFFLIFSILFSLSHCGGQFQEKPIVGCERITGTPGPEDFDIIRESSTVIVSSHERRNGLKDIGALFEISFSDPKQKLLAKKVETNYPENFRPHGISYAKVKGVDTLAVISHTLQDDIPHTIEIFERSKAGKWTHTKTLSDPSLTSPNDLFMNESGEIFTSNDNGTSQTFRKYWDMIIRSGRADVSYYDGKTFQSLGVPVMLGNGIYIRKQGKQELLYRSVFSEKVIRVYEVNRLDNKITLKFLESIPVGAGPDNILEDDNGMLWLAAHESAYKFIRHVMNRNNLAPTRVFKINPETKEVTEVYANEGSEISAGSTGLLYKDKLLISQVFEDFLLVCPKP
;
A
#
# COMPACT_ATOMS: atom_id res chain seq x y z
N MET A 1 -35.88 18.12 1.06
CA MET A 1 -35.02 16.97 1.24
C MET A 1 -33.96 17.03 0.15
N ARG A 2 -32.78 17.61 0.41
CA ARG A 2 -31.69 17.72 -0.58
C ARG A 2 -30.99 16.38 -0.61
N LEU A 3 -31.20 15.61 -1.68
CA LEU A 3 -30.44 14.40 -1.96
C LEU A 3 -28.97 14.81 -2.18
N THR A 4 -28.08 14.27 -1.37
CA THR A 4 -26.64 14.53 -1.50
C THR A 4 -26.16 14.08 -2.87
N PRO A 5 -25.24 14.80 -3.54
CA PRO A 5 -24.74 14.47 -4.87
C PRO A 5 -24.16 13.05 -4.98
N PHE A 6 -23.81 12.45 -3.86
CA PHE A 6 -23.31 11.09 -3.73
C PHE A 6 -24.30 10.00 -4.19
N ARG A 7 -25.61 10.21 -4.03
CA ARG A 7 -26.65 9.21 -4.39
C ARG A 7 -26.90 9.08 -5.89
N HIS A 8 -26.78 10.17 -6.62
CA HIS A 8 -26.99 10.16 -8.08
C HIS A 8 -25.79 9.60 -8.85
N PHE A 9 -24.57 9.80 -8.33
CA PHE A 9 -23.35 9.25 -8.89
C PHE A 9 -23.32 7.72 -8.84
N PHE A 10 -23.94 7.14 -7.82
CA PHE A 10 -23.98 5.70 -7.59
C PHE A 10 -24.86 4.94 -8.60
N LEU A 11 -25.95 5.54 -9.06
CA LEU A 11 -26.82 4.93 -10.08
C LEU A 11 -26.10 4.83 -11.44
N ILE A 12 -25.34 5.84 -11.82
CA ILE A 12 -24.60 5.85 -13.09
C ILE A 12 -23.41 4.87 -13.03
N PHE A 13 -22.74 4.77 -11.88
CA PHE A 13 -21.61 3.86 -11.67
C PHE A 13 -22.03 2.39 -11.69
N SER A 14 -23.21 2.06 -11.17
CA SER A 14 -23.76 0.69 -11.18
C SER A 14 -24.08 0.19 -12.59
N ILE A 15 -24.46 1.07 -13.51
CA ILE A 15 -24.83 0.70 -14.89
C ILE A 15 -23.59 0.44 -15.76
N LEU A 16 -22.49 1.15 -15.53
CA LEU A 16 -21.27 1.00 -16.32
C LEU A 16 -20.40 -0.22 -15.94
N PHE A 17 -20.53 -0.73 -14.71
CA PHE A 17 -19.77 -1.89 -14.22
C PHE A 17 -20.46 -3.24 -14.39
N SER A 18 -21.75 -3.26 -14.76
CA SER A 18 -22.53 -4.50 -14.90
C SER A 18 -22.22 -5.32 -16.17
N LEU A 19 -21.36 -4.83 -17.07
CA LEU A 19 -21.09 -5.47 -18.37
C LEU A 19 -19.81 -6.31 -18.45
N SER A 20 -19.10 -6.55 -17.35
CA SER A 20 -17.85 -7.34 -17.36
C SER A 20 -17.87 -8.57 -16.45
N HIS A 21 -18.97 -9.33 -16.41
CA HIS A 21 -19.05 -10.61 -15.69
C HIS A 21 -18.89 -11.82 -16.63
N CYS A 22 -17.71 -11.94 -17.24
CA CYS A 22 -17.16 -13.23 -17.65
C CYS A 22 -15.87 -13.49 -16.87
N GLY A 23 -15.97 -13.49 -15.54
CA GLY A 23 -14.90 -13.94 -14.65
C GLY A 23 -15.24 -15.32 -14.12
N GLY A 24 -14.28 -16.25 -14.12
CA GLY A 24 -14.43 -17.54 -13.49
C GLY A 24 -14.92 -17.43 -12.04
N GLN A 25 -15.56 -18.47 -11.52
CA GLN A 25 -16.04 -18.49 -10.14
C GLN A 25 -14.86 -18.25 -9.19
N PHE A 26 -15.00 -17.30 -8.22
CA PHE A 26 -13.99 -17.07 -7.19
C PHE A 26 -13.76 -18.38 -6.43
N GLN A 27 -12.51 -18.82 -6.37
CA GLN A 27 -12.13 -20.02 -5.65
C GLN A 27 -11.36 -19.61 -4.39
N GLU A 28 -11.84 -20.06 -3.24
CA GLU A 28 -11.14 -19.86 -1.98
C GLU A 28 -9.88 -20.73 -1.90
N LYS A 29 -8.86 -20.17 -1.22
CA LYS A 29 -7.62 -20.85 -0.87
C LYS A 29 -7.27 -20.53 0.58
N PRO A 30 -8.01 -21.12 1.55
CA PRO A 30 -7.84 -20.82 2.96
C PRO A 30 -6.54 -21.42 3.52
N ILE A 31 -6.01 -20.79 4.57
CA ILE A 31 -4.94 -21.34 5.40
C ILE A 31 -5.52 -21.60 6.79
N VAL A 32 -5.39 -22.84 7.27
CA VAL A 32 -5.90 -23.21 8.59
C VAL A 32 -4.98 -22.69 9.70
N GLY A 33 -5.57 -22.12 10.76
CA GLY A 33 -4.83 -21.66 11.93
C GLY A 33 -4.38 -20.19 11.83
N CYS A 34 -5.06 -19.38 11.03
CA CYS A 34 -4.86 -17.94 11.03
C CYS A 34 -5.37 -17.31 12.34
N GLU A 35 -4.65 -16.31 12.83
CA GLU A 35 -4.97 -15.55 14.04
C GLU A 35 -5.06 -14.05 13.73
N ARG A 36 -5.93 -13.33 14.45
CA ARG A 36 -6.06 -11.88 14.33
C ARG A 36 -5.24 -11.18 15.42
N ILE A 37 -4.36 -10.26 15.01
CA ILE A 37 -3.71 -9.32 15.92
C ILE A 37 -4.55 -8.04 15.90
N THR A 38 -5.33 -7.82 16.96
CA THR A 38 -6.25 -6.69 17.09
C THR A 38 -5.59 -5.46 17.69
N GLY A 39 -6.26 -4.31 17.63
CA GLY A 39 -5.81 -3.04 18.19
C GLY A 39 -5.07 -2.14 17.20
N THR A 40 -5.22 -2.42 15.91
CA THR A 40 -4.64 -1.65 14.80
C THR A 40 -5.74 -1.19 13.85
N PRO A 41 -6.51 -0.13 14.16
CA PRO A 41 -7.63 0.31 13.32
C PRO A 41 -7.18 0.68 11.91
N GLY A 42 -7.70 -0.03 10.90
CA GLY A 42 -7.32 0.16 9.49
C GLY A 42 -5.83 0.04 9.23
N PRO A 43 -5.20 -1.14 9.52
CA PRO A 43 -3.76 -1.36 9.33
C PRO A 43 -3.49 -1.58 7.85
N GLU A 44 -3.41 -0.51 7.11
CA GLU A 44 -3.40 -0.57 5.65
C GLU A 44 -2.08 -1.11 5.11
N ASP A 45 -0.96 -0.68 5.68
CA ASP A 45 0.36 -1.09 5.21
C ASP A 45 1.31 -1.38 6.37
N PHE A 46 2.36 -2.15 6.09
CA PHE A 46 3.41 -2.45 7.05
C PHE A 46 4.75 -2.69 6.35
N ASP A 47 5.84 -2.50 7.08
CA ASP A 47 7.18 -2.90 6.65
C ASP A 47 7.91 -3.63 7.78
N ILE A 48 9.06 -4.22 7.48
CA ILE A 48 9.82 -5.08 8.40
C ILE A 48 11.14 -4.43 8.79
N ILE A 49 11.30 -4.19 10.09
CA ILE A 49 12.60 -3.85 10.69
C ILE A 49 13.32 -5.17 11.00
N ARG A 50 14.03 -5.70 9.99
CA ARG A 50 14.62 -7.05 10.05
C ARG A 50 15.59 -7.24 11.21
N GLU A 51 16.41 -6.24 11.52
CA GLU A 51 17.41 -6.30 12.60
C GLU A 51 16.79 -6.54 13.98
N SER A 52 15.65 -5.93 14.28
CA SER A 52 14.91 -6.12 15.54
C SER A 52 13.80 -7.15 15.45
N SER A 53 13.58 -7.74 14.27
CA SER A 53 12.45 -8.62 14.01
C SER A 53 11.11 -7.99 14.38
N THR A 54 10.91 -6.76 13.96
CA THR A 54 9.72 -5.96 14.25
C THR A 54 8.97 -5.66 12.95
N VAL A 55 7.66 -5.88 12.95
CA VAL A 55 6.75 -5.38 11.93
C VAL A 55 6.28 -4.01 12.37
N ILE A 56 6.46 -2.99 11.54
CA ILE A 56 5.95 -1.64 11.75
C ILE A 56 4.74 -1.40 10.85
N VAL A 57 3.65 -0.95 11.42
CA VAL A 57 2.34 -0.88 10.76
C VAL A 57 1.85 0.56 10.73
N SER A 58 1.38 1.01 9.57
CA SER A 58 0.61 2.25 9.42
C SER A 58 -0.86 1.96 9.67
N SER A 59 -1.50 2.72 10.56
CA SER A 59 -2.87 2.43 11.00
C SER A 59 -3.71 3.70 11.13
N HIS A 60 -4.88 3.69 10.48
CA HIS A 60 -5.83 4.80 10.54
C HIS A 60 -7.27 4.30 10.33
N GLU A 61 -8.19 4.64 11.24
CA GLU A 61 -9.63 4.39 11.07
C GLU A 61 -10.19 5.27 9.97
N ARG A 62 -10.52 4.69 8.83
CA ARG A 62 -10.93 5.41 7.62
C ARG A 62 -12.45 5.59 7.48
N ARG A 63 -13.25 4.87 8.26
CA ARG A 63 -14.73 4.95 8.18
C ARG A 63 -15.34 6.08 9.01
N ASN A 64 -14.69 6.47 10.10
CA ASN A 64 -15.19 7.50 11.02
C ASN A 64 -14.91 8.94 10.54
N GLY A 65 -14.25 9.10 9.41
CA GLY A 65 -14.02 10.39 8.77
C GLY A 65 -12.89 11.22 9.37
N LEU A 66 -13.05 12.54 9.36
CA LEU A 66 -12.00 13.53 9.64
C LEU A 66 -11.49 13.59 11.08
N LYS A 67 -12.18 12.97 12.03
CA LYS A 67 -11.92 13.18 13.46
C LYS A 67 -10.81 12.30 14.03
N ASP A 68 -10.49 11.20 13.37
CA ASP A 68 -9.55 10.23 13.91
C ASP A 68 -8.14 10.48 13.37
N ILE A 69 -7.20 10.61 14.30
CA ILE A 69 -5.76 10.66 14.01
C ILE A 69 -5.25 9.23 14.03
N GLY A 70 -4.50 8.85 12.98
CA GLY A 70 -3.86 7.56 12.88
C GLY A 70 -2.61 7.45 13.76
N ALA A 71 -2.01 6.28 13.75
CA ALA A 71 -0.79 5.98 14.49
C ALA A 71 0.05 4.92 13.78
N LEU A 72 1.28 4.74 14.26
CA LEU A 72 2.13 3.61 13.94
C LEU A 72 2.03 2.58 15.06
N PHE A 73 2.18 1.29 14.70
CA PHE A 73 2.20 0.20 15.67
C PHE A 73 3.38 -0.72 15.40
N GLU A 74 3.98 -1.24 16.45
CA GLU A 74 5.03 -2.26 16.38
C GLU A 74 4.49 -3.61 16.84
N ILE A 75 4.85 -4.68 16.10
CA ILE A 75 4.57 -6.08 16.47
C ILE A 75 5.90 -6.82 16.46
N SER A 76 6.32 -7.33 17.63
CA SER A 76 7.59 -8.03 17.76
C SER A 76 7.47 -9.51 17.38
N PHE A 77 8.36 -9.95 16.50
CA PHE A 77 8.56 -11.34 16.10
C PHE A 77 9.90 -11.89 16.62
N SER A 78 10.49 -11.26 17.63
CA SER A 78 11.81 -11.66 18.18
C SER A 78 11.74 -12.99 18.94
N ASP A 79 10.62 -13.29 19.60
CA ASP A 79 10.40 -14.55 20.32
C ASP A 79 9.20 -15.31 19.68
N PRO A 80 9.45 -16.49 19.06
CA PRO A 80 8.40 -17.27 18.40
C PRO A 80 7.36 -17.86 19.38
N LYS A 81 7.65 -17.89 20.69
CA LYS A 81 6.72 -18.35 21.73
C LYS A 81 5.87 -17.26 22.32
N GLN A 82 6.21 -16.01 22.08
CA GLN A 82 5.48 -14.86 22.60
C GLN A 82 4.20 -14.65 21.77
N LYS A 83 3.09 -14.36 22.47
CA LYS A 83 1.87 -13.91 21.81
C LYS A 83 2.14 -12.60 21.06
N LEU A 84 1.78 -12.56 19.79
CA LEU A 84 1.88 -11.36 18.98
C LEU A 84 0.88 -10.30 19.45
N LEU A 85 1.38 -9.12 19.76
CA LEU A 85 0.58 -7.99 20.22
C LEU A 85 1.03 -6.73 19.47
N ALA A 86 0.07 -5.96 18.98
CA ALA A 86 0.33 -4.64 18.43
C ALA A 86 0.51 -3.63 19.58
N LYS A 87 1.61 -2.89 19.55
CA LYS A 87 1.92 -1.83 20.50
C LYS A 87 1.97 -0.51 19.76
N LYS A 88 1.15 0.44 20.17
CA LYS A 88 1.18 1.80 19.61
C LYS A 88 2.56 2.42 19.85
N VAL A 89 3.12 3.02 18.82
CA VAL A 89 4.36 3.77 18.89
C VAL A 89 4.09 5.12 19.54
N GLU A 90 4.76 5.37 20.66
CA GLU A 90 4.67 6.66 21.35
C GLU A 90 5.68 7.64 20.73
N THR A 91 5.18 8.64 20.00
CA THR A 91 5.98 9.65 19.32
C THR A 91 5.20 10.97 19.19
N ASN A 92 5.89 12.03 18.76
CA ASN A 92 5.32 13.33 18.41
C ASN A 92 4.70 13.28 17.00
N TYR A 93 3.55 12.64 16.85
CA TYR A 93 2.87 12.63 15.55
C TYR A 93 2.55 14.04 15.05
N PRO A 94 2.64 14.27 13.72
CA PRO A 94 2.18 15.53 13.13
C PRO A 94 0.68 15.72 13.37
N GLU A 95 0.25 16.96 13.37
CA GLU A 95 -1.17 17.28 13.42
C GLU A 95 -1.90 16.66 12.22
N ASN A 96 -3.07 16.07 12.46
CA ASN A 96 -3.87 15.41 11.42
C ASN A 96 -3.18 14.22 10.74
N PHE A 97 -2.27 13.52 11.41
CA PHE A 97 -1.58 12.34 10.87
C PHE A 97 -2.56 11.23 10.48
N ARG A 98 -2.58 10.89 9.21
CA ARG A 98 -3.41 9.83 8.62
C ARG A 98 -2.57 8.91 7.77
N PRO A 99 -1.83 7.99 8.41
CA PRO A 99 -0.88 7.13 7.72
C PRO A 99 -1.54 6.19 6.72
N HIS A 100 -0.82 5.97 5.62
CA HIS A 100 -1.15 5.07 4.54
C HIS A 100 0.08 4.22 4.19
N GLY A 101 0.62 4.26 2.97
CA GLY A 101 1.85 3.56 2.63
C GLY A 101 3.01 3.89 3.57
N ILE A 102 3.83 2.91 3.91
CA ILE A 102 4.97 3.03 4.81
C ILE A 102 6.19 2.30 4.26
N SER A 103 7.38 2.89 4.40
CA SER A 103 8.63 2.23 4.07
C SER A 103 9.68 2.47 5.14
N TYR A 104 10.40 1.42 5.49
CA TYR A 104 11.54 1.45 6.39
C TYR A 104 12.85 1.34 5.62
N ALA A 105 13.82 2.16 6.00
CA ALA A 105 15.21 2.00 5.56
C ALA A 105 16.19 2.43 6.68
N LYS A 106 17.39 1.88 6.65
CA LYS A 106 18.50 2.39 7.48
C LYS A 106 19.24 3.49 6.71
N VAL A 107 18.73 4.73 6.81
CA VAL A 107 19.30 5.87 6.08
C VAL A 107 20.54 6.37 6.77
N LYS A 108 21.71 6.20 6.11
CA LYS A 108 23.02 6.61 6.66
C LYS A 108 23.27 6.07 8.08
N GLY A 109 22.79 4.86 8.35
CA GLY A 109 22.95 4.19 9.64
C GLY A 109 21.89 4.53 10.70
N VAL A 110 20.89 5.35 10.36
CA VAL A 110 19.75 5.70 11.24
C VAL A 110 18.52 4.95 10.76
N ASP A 111 17.84 4.24 11.66
CA ASP A 111 16.53 3.64 11.37
C ASP A 111 15.54 4.73 11.05
N THR A 112 14.99 4.71 9.85
CA THR A 112 14.15 5.78 9.32
C THR A 112 12.88 5.18 8.72
N LEU A 113 11.74 5.83 8.98
CA LEU A 113 10.47 5.54 8.33
C LEU A 113 10.06 6.72 7.45
N ALA A 114 9.59 6.43 6.26
CA ALA A 114 8.82 7.36 5.44
C ALA A 114 7.37 6.88 5.43
N VAL A 115 6.43 7.76 5.74
CA VAL A 115 5.01 7.41 5.90
C VAL A 115 4.17 8.44 5.16
N ILE A 116 3.36 7.99 4.22
CA ILE A 116 2.37 8.85 3.57
C ILE A 116 1.33 9.26 4.59
N SER A 117 1.01 10.56 4.65
CA SER A 117 -0.11 11.09 5.43
C SER A 117 -1.14 11.74 4.51
N HIS A 118 -2.35 11.18 4.50
CA HIS A 118 -3.42 11.67 3.64
C HIS A 118 -4.12 12.89 4.24
N THR A 119 -4.41 13.86 3.38
CA THR A 119 -5.40 14.88 3.69
C THR A 119 -6.78 14.43 3.24
N LEU A 120 -7.80 14.95 3.91
CA LEU A 120 -9.21 14.78 3.51
C LEU A 120 -9.82 16.10 2.98
N GLN A 121 -8.98 17.12 2.80
CA GLN A 121 -9.38 18.44 2.30
C GLN A 121 -8.63 18.71 1.00
N ASP A 122 -9.35 19.13 -0.02
CA ASP A 122 -8.81 19.34 -1.37
C ASP A 122 -7.75 20.45 -1.46
N ASP A 123 -7.76 21.38 -0.50
CA ASP A 123 -6.86 22.51 -0.39
C ASP A 123 -5.61 22.25 0.49
N ILE A 124 -5.58 21.12 1.18
CA ILE A 124 -4.43 20.71 2.00
C ILE A 124 -3.66 19.60 1.25
N PRO A 125 -2.34 19.76 1.02
CA PRO A 125 -1.56 18.77 0.30
C PRO A 125 -1.41 17.46 1.10
N HIS A 126 -1.28 16.36 0.40
CA HIS A 126 -0.75 15.12 0.96
C HIS A 126 0.73 15.29 1.31
N THR A 127 1.19 14.58 2.33
CA THR A 127 2.57 14.68 2.81
C THR A 127 3.23 13.31 2.94
N ILE A 128 4.56 13.33 3.03
CA ILE A 128 5.36 12.18 3.50
C ILE A 128 6.01 12.60 4.80
N GLU A 129 5.75 11.88 5.87
CA GLU A 129 6.24 12.13 7.21
C GLU A 129 7.45 11.24 7.50
N ILE A 130 8.56 11.85 7.91
CA ILE A 130 9.81 11.14 8.21
C ILE A 130 9.95 11.00 9.71
N PHE A 131 10.14 9.75 10.15
CA PHE A 131 10.44 9.42 11.54
C PHE A 131 11.82 8.77 11.62
N GLU A 132 12.60 9.16 12.62
CA GLU A 132 13.90 8.58 12.89
C GLU A 132 13.90 7.91 14.27
N ARG A 133 14.59 6.78 14.37
CA ARG A 133 14.71 6.04 15.61
C ARG A 133 16.02 6.37 16.32
N SER A 134 15.92 6.81 17.56
CA SER A 134 17.09 7.06 18.40
C SER A 134 17.78 5.74 18.79
N LYS A 135 19.03 5.80 19.26
CA LYS A 135 19.75 4.65 19.82
C LYS A 135 19.06 4.02 21.03
N ALA A 136 18.21 4.79 21.72
CA ALA A 136 17.37 4.30 22.83
C ALA A 136 16.09 3.60 22.33
N GLY A 137 15.90 3.45 21.03
CA GLY A 137 14.75 2.77 20.41
C GLY A 137 13.50 3.62 20.27
N LYS A 138 13.55 4.93 20.56
CA LYS A 138 12.41 5.83 20.48
C LYS A 138 12.32 6.45 19.09
N TRP A 139 11.15 6.32 18.44
CA TRP A 139 10.81 7.04 17.22
C TRP A 139 10.50 8.51 17.49
N THR A 140 10.89 9.38 16.59
CA THR A 140 10.61 10.82 16.64
C THR A 140 10.32 11.30 15.23
N HIS A 141 9.22 12.04 15.04
CA HIS A 141 8.94 12.73 13.78
C HIS A 141 9.96 13.86 13.60
N THR A 142 10.66 13.86 12.48
CA THR A 142 11.77 14.78 12.23
C THR A 142 11.54 15.71 11.04
N LYS A 143 10.70 15.32 10.09
CA LYS A 143 10.50 16.11 8.88
C LYS A 143 9.17 15.78 8.19
N THR A 144 8.51 16.79 7.66
CA THR A 144 7.39 16.70 6.72
C THR A 144 7.86 17.09 5.32
N LEU A 145 7.60 16.23 4.35
CA LEU A 145 7.83 16.49 2.93
C LEU A 145 6.50 16.75 2.23
N SER A 146 6.44 17.79 1.40
CA SER A 146 5.28 18.12 0.60
C SER A 146 5.72 18.64 -0.76
N ASP A 147 5.02 18.22 -1.82
CA ASP A 147 5.28 18.65 -3.19
C ASP A 147 4.02 18.48 -4.04
N PRO A 148 3.78 19.33 -5.05
CA PRO A 148 2.65 19.20 -5.98
C PRO A 148 2.60 17.86 -6.75
N SER A 149 3.72 17.15 -6.89
CA SER A 149 3.77 15.84 -7.53
C SER A 149 3.17 14.72 -6.67
N LEU A 150 2.97 14.94 -5.36
CA LEU A 150 2.24 14.05 -4.45
C LEU A 150 0.72 14.26 -4.63
N THR A 151 0.22 13.94 -5.81
CA THR A 151 -1.16 14.24 -6.22
C THR A 151 -2.20 13.40 -5.49
N SER A 152 -1.89 12.14 -5.25
CA SER A 152 -2.68 11.18 -4.48
C SER A 152 -1.78 9.99 -4.13
N PRO A 153 -0.79 10.19 -3.26
CA PRO A 153 0.19 9.16 -2.93
C PRO A 153 -0.51 7.97 -2.26
N ASN A 154 -0.18 6.76 -2.69
CA ASN A 154 -0.75 5.53 -2.17
C ASN A 154 0.31 4.71 -1.43
N ASP A 155 1.40 4.38 -2.10
CA ASP A 155 2.50 3.63 -1.54
C ASP A 155 3.85 4.26 -1.90
N LEU A 156 4.89 3.94 -1.11
CA LEU A 156 6.23 4.47 -1.30
C LEU A 156 7.32 3.45 -0.95
N PHE A 157 8.46 3.61 -1.60
CA PHE A 157 9.68 2.89 -1.30
C PHE A 157 10.81 3.87 -0.98
N MET A 158 11.48 3.69 0.15
CA MET A 158 12.65 4.46 0.57
C MET A 158 13.90 3.58 0.57
N ASN A 159 14.99 4.07 -0.01
CA ASN A 159 16.27 3.36 0.02
C ASN A 159 17.21 3.87 1.15
N GLU A 160 18.36 3.20 1.34
CA GLU A 160 19.36 3.53 2.35
C GLU A 160 20.04 4.90 2.14
N SER A 161 19.91 5.50 0.96
CA SER A 161 20.39 6.86 0.67
C SER A 161 19.39 7.93 1.12
N GLY A 162 18.15 7.52 1.46
CA GLY A 162 17.04 8.42 1.79
C GLY A 162 16.31 8.96 0.56
N GLU A 163 16.51 8.35 -0.61
CA GLU A 163 15.70 8.61 -1.78
C GLU A 163 14.35 7.89 -1.65
N ILE A 164 13.27 8.54 -2.10
CA ILE A 164 11.91 8.02 -1.99
C ILE A 164 11.24 8.00 -3.36
N PHE A 165 10.67 6.85 -3.72
CA PHE A 165 9.80 6.69 -4.87
C PHE A 165 8.37 6.52 -4.38
N THR A 166 7.45 7.35 -4.85
CA THR A 166 6.06 7.36 -4.40
C THR A 166 5.12 7.08 -5.57
N SER A 167 4.30 6.07 -5.46
CA SER A 167 3.25 5.77 -6.43
C SER A 167 1.98 6.56 -6.09
N ASN A 168 1.49 7.38 -7.02
CA ASN A 168 0.18 7.99 -6.90
C ASN A 168 -0.90 7.06 -7.46
N ASP A 169 -2.08 7.02 -6.84
CA ASP A 169 -3.25 6.29 -7.35
C ASP A 169 -4.08 7.14 -8.33
N ASN A 170 -3.92 8.46 -8.26
CA ASN A 170 -4.62 9.40 -9.12
C ASN A 170 -3.72 10.59 -9.50
N GLY A 171 -4.03 11.24 -10.62
CA GLY A 171 -3.30 12.41 -11.13
C GLY A 171 -3.74 13.75 -10.53
N THR A 172 -4.53 13.74 -9.45
CA THR A 172 -5.04 14.95 -8.79
C THR A 172 -5.38 14.67 -7.33
N SER A 173 -5.24 15.66 -6.47
CA SER A 173 -5.73 15.63 -5.08
C SER A 173 -7.22 15.97 -4.98
N GLN A 174 -7.78 16.66 -5.98
CA GLN A 174 -9.16 17.15 -5.94
C GLN A 174 -10.17 16.03 -6.09
N THR A 175 -11.03 15.86 -5.08
CA THR A 175 -12.03 14.78 -5.00
C THR A 175 -12.92 14.68 -6.23
N PHE A 176 -13.46 15.80 -6.73
CA PHE A 176 -14.32 15.79 -7.92
C PHE A 176 -13.57 15.31 -9.17
N ARG A 177 -12.32 15.74 -9.35
CA ARG A 177 -11.48 15.33 -10.50
C ARG A 177 -11.10 13.86 -10.42
N LYS A 178 -10.84 13.31 -9.23
CA LYS A 178 -10.60 11.87 -9.03
C LYS A 178 -11.76 11.04 -9.57
N TYR A 179 -12.99 11.42 -9.23
CA TYR A 179 -14.18 10.74 -9.76
C TYR A 179 -14.31 10.86 -11.28
N TRP A 180 -14.05 12.05 -11.83
CA TRP A 180 -14.08 12.26 -13.27
C TRP A 180 -13.01 11.41 -13.98
N ASP A 181 -11.78 11.39 -13.48
CA ASP A 181 -10.70 10.59 -14.03
C ASP A 181 -11.01 9.09 -14.00
N MET A 182 -11.70 8.60 -12.96
CA MET A 182 -12.19 7.21 -12.92
C MET A 182 -13.24 6.93 -14.01
N ILE A 183 -14.19 7.85 -14.23
CA ILE A 183 -15.23 7.69 -15.24
C ILE A 183 -14.63 7.63 -16.64
N ILE A 184 -13.75 8.57 -16.98
CA ILE A 184 -13.13 8.64 -18.31
C ILE A 184 -11.92 7.69 -18.45
N ARG A 185 -11.61 6.90 -17.42
CA ARG A 185 -10.49 5.98 -17.35
C ARG A 185 -9.15 6.64 -17.64
N SER A 186 -8.93 7.81 -17.06
CA SER A 186 -7.73 8.62 -17.26
C SER A 186 -6.53 8.02 -16.54
N GLY A 187 -5.50 7.66 -17.29
CA GLY A 187 -4.22 7.20 -16.75
C GLY A 187 -3.27 8.37 -16.44
N ARG A 188 -3.52 9.12 -15.35
CA ARG A 188 -2.71 10.29 -14.96
C ARG A 188 -1.92 10.10 -13.68
N ALA A 189 -2.09 8.99 -12.98
CA ALA A 189 -1.35 8.67 -11.77
C ALA A 189 0.12 8.42 -12.11
N ASP A 190 1.03 9.27 -11.68
CA ASP A 190 2.46 9.16 -11.97
C ASP A 190 3.26 8.66 -10.75
N VAL A 191 4.54 8.44 -10.93
CA VAL A 191 5.51 8.18 -9.85
C VAL A 191 6.22 9.49 -9.53
N SER A 192 6.23 9.86 -8.25
CA SER A 192 7.04 10.97 -7.73
C SER A 192 8.32 10.41 -7.14
N TYR A 193 9.44 11.07 -7.41
CA TYR A 193 10.75 10.72 -6.89
C TYR A 193 11.33 11.88 -6.08
N TYR A 194 11.81 11.59 -4.87
CA TYR A 194 12.53 12.52 -4.00
C TYR A 194 14.00 12.10 -3.90
N ASP A 195 14.93 12.99 -4.24
CA ASP A 195 16.37 12.75 -4.27
C ASP A 195 17.08 13.03 -2.93
N GLY A 196 16.32 13.32 -1.88
CA GLY A 196 16.81 13.80 -0.59
C GLY A 196 16.74 15.32 -0.44
N LYS A 197 16.42 16.07 -1.52
CA LYS A 197 16.32 17.55 -1.55
C LYS A 197 15.09 18.04 -2.30
N THR A 198 14.84 17.51 -3.48
CA THR A 198 13.78 17.96 -4.41
C THR A 198 12.97 16.79 -4.93
N PHE A 199 11.74 17.08 -5.34
CA PHE A 199 10.87 16.13 -6.00
C PHE A 199 10.95 16.24 -7.52
N GLN A 200 10.71 15.11 -8.22
CA GLN A 200 10.59 14.99 -9.66
C GLN A 200 9.45 14.03 -10.00
N SER A 201 8.60 14.38 -10.96
CA SER A 201 7.65 13.45 -11.61
C SER A 201 8.40 12.63 -12.66
N LEU A 202 8.20 11.31 -12.69
CA LEU A 202 8.99 10.40 -13.54
C LEU A 202 8.35 10.11 -14.91
N GLY A 203 7.14 10.62 -15.18
CA GLY A 203 6.52 10.57 -16.50
C GLY A 203 6.08 9.16 -16.95
N VAL A 204 5.63 8.33 -16.02
CA VAL A 204 5.11 6.97 -16.27
C VAL A 204 3.67 6.80 -15.79
N PRO A 205 2.72 7.62 -16.31
CA PRO A 205 1.38 7.66 -15.78
C PRO A 205 0.61 6.37 -16.07
N VAL A 206 -0.23 5.98 -15.11
CA VAL A 206 -1.15 4.84 -15.17
C VAL A 206 -2.51 5.23 -14.61
N MET A 207 -3.49 4.35 -14.75
CA MET A 207 -4.77 4.48 -14.04
C MET A 207 -4.73 3.62 -12.76
N LEU A 208 -4.99 4.23 -11.60
CA LEU A 208 -4.98 3.56 -10.30
C LEU A 208 -3.65 2.82 -10.04
N GLY A 209 -2.54 3.59 -10.03
CA GLY A 209 -1.27 3.11 -9.52
C GLY A 209 -1.40 2.81 -8.03
N ASN A 210 -0.72 1.77 -7.54
CA ASN A 210 -0.78 1.38 -6.14
C ASN A 210 0.64 1.03 -5.67
N GLY A 211 0.88 -0.12 -5.10
CA GLY A 211 2.14 -0.56 -4.55
C GLY A 211 3.38 -0.25 -5.40
N ILE A 212 4.48 0.07 -4.77
CA ILE A 212 5.75 0.34 -5.44
C ILE A 212 6.91 -0.29 -4.67
N TYR A 213 7.77 -1.01 -5.36
CA TYR A 213 8.94 -1.62 -4.78
C TYR A 213 10.14 -1.52 -5.73
N ILE A 214 11.34 -1.27 -5.18
CA ILE A 214 12.57 -1.22 -5.95
C ILE A 214 13.53 -2.29 -5.44
N ARG A 215 14.04 -3.10 -6.37
CA ARG A 215 15.08 -4.07 -6.05
C ARG A 215 16.27 -3.95 -7.02
N LYS A 216 17.44 -4.33 -6.52
CA LYS A 216 18.62 -4.52 -7.35
C LYS A 216 18.65 -5.97 -7.84
N GLN A 217 18.79 -6.14 -9.14
CA GLN A 217 18.95 -7.43 -9.82
C GLN A 217 20.25 -7.40 -10.63
N GLY A 218 21.29 -7.97 -10.08
CA GLY A 218 22.65 -7.86 -10.64
C GLY A 218 23.11 -6.39 -10.67
N LYS A 219 23.31 -5.86 -11.90
CA LYS A 219 23.70 -4.44 -12.12
C LYS A 219 22.50 -3.53 -12.37
N GLN A 220 21.32 -4.08 -12.55
CA GLN A 220 20.10 -3.31 -12.82
C GLN A 220 19.40 -2.95 -11.53
N GLU A 221 18.76 -1.80 -11.52
CA GLU A 221 17.81 -1.38 -10.52
C GLU A 221 16.41 -1.40 -11.16
N LEU A 222 15.51 -2.22 -10.63
CA LEU A 222 14.19 -2.44 -11.19
C LEU A 222 13.12 -1.90 -10.25
N LEU A 223 12.19 -1.12 -10.81
CA LEU A 223 11.01 -0.64 -10.12
C LEU A 223 9.81 -1.51 -10.53
N TYR A 224 9.16 -2.09 -9.55
CA TYR A 224 7.90 -2.83 -9.66
C TYR A 224 6.77 -1.92 -9.20
N ARG A 225 5.74 -1.75 -10.02
CA ARG A 225 4.58 -0.91 -9.70
C ARG A 225 3.29 -1.66 -9.92
N SER A 226 2.47 -1.76 -8.90
CA SER A 226 1.10 -2.23 -8.99
C SER A 226 0.25 -1.31 -9.84
N VAL A 227 -0.45 -1.86 -10.83
CA VAL A 227 -1.45 -1.13 -11.62
C VAL A 227 -2.79 -1.84 -11.43
N PHE A 228 -3.55 -1.35 -10.48
CA PHE A 228 -4.81 -1.96 -10.04
C PHE A 228 -5.79 -2.15 -11.19
N SER A 229 -5.98 -1.13 -12.02
CA SER A 229 -6.96 -1.15 -13.13
C SER A 229 -6.64 -2.15 -14.23
N GLU A 230 -5.36 -2.47 -14.40
CA GLU A 230 -4.86 -3.39 -15.42
C GLU A 230 -4.63 -4.80 -14.87
N LYS A 231 -4.69 -4.97 -13.54
CA LYS A 231 -4.44 -6.23 -12.84
C LYS A 231 -3.03 -6.79 -13.13
N VAL A 232 -2.04 -5.91 -13.20
CA VAL A 232 -0.65 -6.25 -13.50
C VAL A 232 0.32 -5.54 -12.55
N ILE A 233 1.54 -6.08 -12.47
CA ILE A 233 2.72 -5.35 -12.01
C ILE A 233 3.47 -4.87 -13.24
N ARG A 234 3.67 -3.57 -13.39
CA ARG A 234 4.56 -3.00 -14.39
C ARG A 234 5.98 -2.95 -13.86
N VAL A 235 6.94 -3.40 -14.68
CA VAL A 235 8.36 -3.42 -14.35
C VAL A 235 9.08 -2.38 -15.20
N TYR A 236 9.88 -1.55 -14.53
CA TYR A 236 10.68 -0.51 -15.16
C TYR A 236 12.14 -0.66 -14.76
N GLU A 237 13.04 -0.39 -15.69
CA GLU A 237 14.46 -0.17 -15.40
C GLU A 237 14.66 1.27 -14.93
N VAL A 238 15.31 1.44 -13.78
CA VAL A 238 15.66 2.74 -13.21
C VAL A 238 17.00 3.17 -13.80
N ASN A 239 17.00 4.17 -14.67
CA ASN A 239 18.21 4.71 -15.26
C ASN A 239 18.63 5.99 -14.51
N ARG A 240 19.87 6.00 -14.07
CA ARG A 240 20.48 7.14 -13.36
C ARG A 240 21.57 7.75 -14.23
N LEU A 241 21.36 8.99 -14.69
CA LEU A 241 22.31 9.74 -15.51
C LEU A 241 22.35 11.20 -15.08
N ASP A 242 23.51 11.73 -14.80
CA ASP A 242 23.73 13.17 -14.48
C ASP A 242 22.76 13.71 -13.40
N ASN A 243 22.58 12.97 -12.30
CA ASN A 243 21.64 13.25 -11.21
C ASN A 243 20.16 13.29 -11.64
N LYS A 244 19.83 12.76 -12.82
CA LYS A 244 18.45 12.56 -13.27
C LYS A 244 18.07 11.10 -13.21
N ILE A 245 16.83 10.85 -12.84
CA ILE A 245 16.24 9.51 -12.89
C ILE A 245 15.20 9.47 -14.02
N THR A 246 15.24 8.39 -14.78
CA THR A 246 14.22 8.06 -15.76
C THR A 246 13.83 6.59 -15.61
N LEU A 247 12.57 6.29 -15.92
CA LEU A 247 12.04 4.94 -15.90
C LEU A 247 11.82 4.46 -17.34
N LYS A 248 12.46 3.34 -17.69
CA LYS A 248 12.24 2.66 -18.96
C LYS A 248 11.34 1.45 -18.71
N PHE A 249 10.15 1.45 -19.31
CA PHE A 249 9.24 0.29 -19.24
C PHE A 249 9.90 -0.94 -19.85
N LEU A 250 9.85 -2.07 -19.15
CA LEU A 250 10.36 -3.36 -19.60
C LEU A 250 9.24 -4.32 -19.96
N GLU A 251 8.35 -4.59 -18.99
CA GLU A 251 7.31 -5.61 -19.11
C GLU A 251 6.16 -5.39 -18.14
N SER A 252 5.07 -6.15 -18.32
CA SER A 252 3.98 -6.27 -17.37
C SER A 252 3.81 -7.73 -16.94
N ILE A 253 3.71 -7.98 -15.63
CA ILE A 253 3.47 -9.30 -15.05
C ILE A 253 1.98 -9.39 -14.71
N PRO A 254 1.18 -10.25 -15.38
CA PRO A 254 -0.23 -10.42 -15.07
C PRO A 254 -0.43 -11.06 -13.69
N VAL A 255 -1.27 -10.44 -12.84
CA VAL A 255 -1.64 -10.97 -11.52
C VAL A 255 -3.04 -11.60 -11.54
N GLY A 256 -3.93 -11.09 -12.39
CA GLY A 256 -5.31 -11.58 -12.50
C GLY A 256 -6.30 -10.92 -11.52
N ALA A 257 -5.81 -10.23 -10.50
CA ALA A 257 -6.57 -9.40 -9.57
C ALA A 257 -5.95 -8.01 -9.48
N GLY A 258 -6.65 -7.03 -8.93
CA GLY A 258 -6.12 -5.66 -8.77
C GLY A 258 -5.05 -5.62 -7.68
N PRO A 259 -3.75 -5.58 -8.02
CA PRO A 259 -2.67 -5.62 -7.04
C PRO A 259 -2.61 -4.34 -6.20
N ASP A 260 -2.30 -4.52 -4.93
CA ASP A 260 -2.12 -3.46 -3.95
C ASP A 260 -0.63 -3.34 -3.57
N ASN A 261 -0.24 -3.21 -2.31
CA ASN A 261 1.13 -2.99 -1.88
C ASN A 261 2.06 -4.18 -2.17
N ILE A 262 3.34 -3.91 -2.43
CA ILE A 262 4.36 -4.90 -2.79
C ILE A 262 5.49 -4.86 -1.76
N LEU A 263 5.86 -6.04 -1.22
CA LEU A 263 7.02 -6.22 -0.36
C LEU A 263 7.88 -7.39 -0.85
N GLU A 264 9.15 -7.43 -0.43
CA GLU A 264 10.08 -8.53 -0.71
C GLU A 264 10.36 -9.33 0.55
N ASP A 265 10.28 -10.67 0.47
CA ASP A 265 10.63 -11.55 1.58
C ASP A 265 12.15 -11.78 1.68
N ASP A 266 12.59 -12.49 2.73
CA ASP A 266 13.99 -12.78 2.98
C ASP A 266 14.64 -13.71 1.93
N ASN A 267 13.82 -14.30 1.04
CA ASN A 267 14.29 -15.15 -0.07
C ASN A 267 14.26 -14.42 -1.43
N GLY A 268 13.97 -13.13 -1.45
CA GLY A 268 13.91 -12.32 -2.65
C GLY A 268 12.65 -12.53 -3.50
N MET A 269 11.61 -13.14 -2.94
CA MET A 269 10.29 -13.25 -3.60
C MET A 269 9.49 -11.98 -3.32
N LEU A 270 8.79 -11.47 -4.31
CA LEU A 270 7.84 -10.39 -4.15
C LEU A 270 6.49 -10.94 -3.68
N TRP A 271 5.89 -10.26 -2.73
CA TRP A 271 4.60 -10.58 -2.16
C TRP A 271 3.67 -9.38 -2.27
N LEU A 272 2.40 -9.65 -2.51
CA LEU A 272 1.38 -8.61 -2.61
C LEU A 272 0.01 -9.13 -2.21
N ALA A 273 -0.82 -8.27 -1.65
CA ALA A 273 -2.25 -8.49 -1.60
C ALA A 273 -2.92 -7.94 -2.86
N ALA A 274 -4.11 -8.40 -3.17
CA ALA A 274 -4.87 -7.96 -4.33
C ALA A 274 -6.37 -8.06 -4.10
N HIS A 275 -7.09 -7.12 -4.72
CA HIS A 275 -8.54 -7.06 -4.71
C HIS A 275 -9.13 -7.78 -5.92
N GLU A 276 -10.04 -8.68 -5.69
CA GLU A 276 -10.76 -9.38 -6.77
C GLU A 276 -11.53 -8.42 -7.67
N SER A 277 -12.19 -7.42 -7.06
CA SER A 277 -13.10 -6.51 -7.75
C SER A 277 -13.15 -5.14 -7.09
N ALA A 278 -12.89 -4.09 -7.86
CA ALA A 278 -13.09 -2.70 -7.43
C ALA A 278 -14.53 -2.43 -6.96
N TYR A 279 -15.51 -3.04 -7.60
CA TYR A 279 -16.92 -2.91 -7.21
C TYR A 279 -17.19 -3.47 -5.81
N LYS A 280 -16.69 -4.69 -5.51
CA LYS A 280 -16.83 -5.29 -4.17
C LYS A 280 -16.09 -4.47 -3.12
N PHE A 281 -14.89 -3.97 -3.44
CA PHE A 281 -14.14 -3.07 -2.57
C PHE A 281 -14.93 -1.80 -2.24
N ILE A 282 -15.46 -1.08 -3.24
CA ILE A 282 -16.25 0.14 -3.04
C ILE A 282 -17.49 -0.14 -2.19
N ARG A 283 -18.18 -1.25 -2.41
CA ARG A 283 -19.33 -1.64 -1.58
C ARG A 283 -18.94 -1.88 -0.12
N HIS A 284 -17.76 -2.45 0.12
CA HIS A 284 -17.22 -2.65 1.46
C HIS A 284 -16.85 -1.32 2.14
N VAL A 285 -16.25 -0.38 1.39
CA VAL A 285 -16.02 0.99 1.89
C VAL A 285 -17.30 1.62 2.44
N MET A 286 -18.40 1.46 1.71
CA MET A 286 -19.68 2.06 2.08
C MET A 286 -20.41 1.33 3.20
N ASN A 287 -20.24 0.04 3.30
CA ASN A 287 -20.90 -0.78 4.32
C ASN A 287 -20.04 -2.04 4.61
N ARG A 288 -19.54 -2.14 5.84
CA ARG A 288 -18.71 -3.26 6.31
C ARG A 288 -19.33 -4.63 6.15
N ASN A 289 -20.65 -4.72 6.07
CA ASN A 289 -21.36 -5.99 5.88
C ASN A 289 -21.27 -6.52 4.44
N ASN A 290 -20.84 -5.70 3.49
CA ASN A 290 -20.52 -6.16 2.13
C ASN A 290 -19.10 -6.68 2.12
N LEU A 291 -18.90 -7.96 1.89
CA LEU A 291 -17.57 -8.57 1.85
C LEU A 291 -16.78 -8.10 0.63
N ALA A 292 -15.47 -7.87 0.83
CA ALA A 292 -14.52 -7.59 -0.22
C ALA A 292 -13.44 -8.68 -0.23
N PRO A 293 -13.42 -9.57 -1.22
CA PRO A 293 -12.47 -10.67 -1.28
C PRO A 293 -11.01 -10.17 -1.25
N THR A 294 -10.20 -10.91 -0.49
CA THR A 294 -8.76 -10.70 -0.38
C THR A 294 -8.02 -11.87 -1.03
N ARG A 295 -7.03 -11.55 -1.84
CA ARG A 295 -6.11 -12.53 -2.44
C ARG A 295 -4.67 -12.13 -2.10
N VAL A 296 -3.79 -13.12 -1.92
CA VAL A 296 -2.35 -12.88 -1.75
C VAL A 296 -1.57 -13.68 -2.76
N PHE A 297 -0.63 -13.02 -3.41
CA PHE A 297 0.21 -13.62 -4.42
C PHE A 297 1.69 -13.51 -4.04
N LYS A 298 2.44 -14.54 -4.43
CA LYS A 298 3.89 -14.56 -4.45
C LYS A 298 4.37 -14.52 -5.90
N ILE A 299 5.35 -13.69 -6.20
CA ILE A 299 5.94 -13.56 -7.54
C ILE A 299 7.44 -13.87 -7.44
N ASN A 300 7.91 -14.76 -8.29
CA ASN A 300 9.34 -14.93 -8.49
C ASN A 300 9.82 -13.83 -9.46
N PRO A 301 10.65 -12.86 -9.02
CA PRO A 301 11.05 -11.75 -9.89
C PRO A 301 11.99 -12.15 -11.02
N GLU A 302 12.62 -13.32 -10.96
CA GLU A 302 13.51 -13.83 -12.02
C GLU A 302 12.70 -14.54 -13.12
N THR A 303 11.82 -15.48 -12.72
CA THR A 303 11.03 -16.28 -13.68
C THR A 303 9.71 -15.63 -14.07
N LYS A 304 9.27 -14.60 -13.33
CA LYS A 304 7.97 -13.91 -13.45
C LYS A 304 6.78 -14.82 -13.13
N GLU A 305 7.02 -15.97 -12.54
CA GLU A 305 5.97 -16.88 -12.08
C GLU A 305 5.16 -16.23 -10.96
N VAL A 306 3.84 -16.22 -11.11
CA VAL A 306 2.87 -15.70 -10.15
C VAL A 306 2.12 -16.86 -9.54
N THR A 307 2.23 -17.00 -8.23
CA THR A 307 1.56 -18.06 -7.46
C THR A 307 0.57 -17.43 -6.48
N GLU A 308 -0.71 -17.74 -6.59
CA GLU A 308 -1.67 -17.43 -5.54
C GLU A 308 -1.43 -18.30 -4.32
N VAL A 309 -1.30 -17.72 -3.15
CA VAL A 309 -0.99 -18.44 -1.90
C VAL A 309 -2.14 -18.40 -0.89
N TYR A 310 -3.01 -17.41 -0.99
CA TYR A 310 -4.18 -17.24 -0.14
C TYR A 310 -5.31 -16.59 -0.93
N ALA A 311 -6.54 -17.02 -0.71
CA ALA A 311 -7.75 -16.38 -1.22
C ALA A 311 -8.92 -16.63 -0.27
N ASN A 312 -9.61 -15.53 0.10
CA ASN A 312 -10.79 -15.56 0.95
C ASN A 312 -11.84 -14.59 0.41
N GLU A 313 -13.12 -14.98 0.44
CA GLU A 313 -14.23 -14.16 -0.05
C GLU A 313 -14.49 -12.88 0.76
N GLY A 314 -13.80 -12.69 1.89
CA GLY A 314 -13.90 -11.55 2.77
C GLY A 314 -14.46 -11.86 4.16
N SER A 315 -14.83 -13.11 4.44
CA SER A 315 -15.36 -13.55 5.74
C SER A 315 -14.27 -13.61 6.83
N GLU A 316 -13.06 -14.00 6.46
CA GLU A 316 -11.90 -14.04 7.34
C GLU A 316 -11.19 -12.68 7.39
N ILE A 317 -10.94 -12.09 6.22
CA ILE A 317 -10.36 -10.75 6.04
C ILE A 317 -10.92 -10.12 4.77
N SER A 318 -11.43 -8.89 4.87
CA SER A 318 -11.94 -8.10 3.75
C SER A 318 -10.97 -6.99 3.38
N ALA A 319 -10.86 -6.70 2.07
CA ALA A 319 -10.06 -5.59 1.55
C ALA A 319 -8.59 -5.63 2.02
N GLY A 320 -7.95 -6.81 1.89
CA GLY A 320 -6.53 -6.96 2.17
C GLY A 320 -5.67 -6.11 1.25
N SER A 321 -4.68 -5.40 1.81
CA SER A 321 -3.87 -4.39 1.11
C SER A 321 -2.39 -4.76 1.01
N THR A 322 -1.80 -5.38 2.05
CA THR A 322 -0.40 -5.84 2.02
C THR A 322 -0.34 -7.30 2.44
N GLY A 323 0.49 -8.09 1.78
CA GLY A 323 0.73 -9.48 2.13
C GLY A 323 2.23 -9.78 2.10
N LEU A 324 2.77 -10.49 3.11
CA LEU A 324 4.18 -10.85 3.16
C LEU A 324 4.40 -12.14 3.97
N LEU A 325 5.26 -13.02 3.48
CA LEU A 325 5.80 -14.11 4.27
C LEU A 325 7.01 -13.62 5.09
N TYR A 326 6.87 -13.67 6.40
CA TYR A 326 7.95 -13.32 7.32
C TYR A 326 8.05 -14.33 8.47
N LYS A 327 9.25 -14.89 8.71
CA LYS A 327 9.51 -15.91 9.77
C LYS A 327 8.48 -17.03 9.81
N ASP A 328 8.22 -17.66 8.68
CA ASP A 328 7.25 -18.76 8.52
C ASP A 328 5.79 -18.39 8.90
N LYS A 329 5.46 -17.11 8.86
CA LYS A 329 4.11 -16.58 9.01
C LYS A 329 3.75 -15.73 7.79
N LEU A 330 2.55 -15.95 7.25
CA LEU A 330 1.96 -15.04 6.28
C LEU A 330 1.23 -13.93 7.03
N LEU A 331 1.68 -12.70 6.87
CA LEU A 331 1.04 -11.51 7.40
C LEU A 331 0.17 -10.90 6.29
N ILE A 332 -1.06 -10.52 6.65
CA ILE A 332 -1.97 -9.85 5.73
C ILE A 332 -2.57 -8.64 6.46
N SER A 333 -2.34 -7.45 5.93
CA SER A 333 -3.01 -6.23 6.37
C SER A 333 -4.29 -5.97 5.59
N GLN A 334 -5.06 -4.98 5.98
CA GLN A 334 -6.30 -4.60 5.32
C GLN A 334 -6.68 -3.15 5.64
N VAL A 335 -7.60 -2.58 4.87
CA VAL A 335 -7.82 -1.13 4.84
C VAL A 335 -8.67 -0.60 6.00
N PHE A 336 -9.62 -1.37 6.55
CA PHE A 336 -10.72 -0.81 7.35
C PHE A 336 -10.93 -1.41 8.74
N GLU A 337 -10.68 -2.69 8.94
CA GLU A 337 -10.99 -3.37 10.20
C GLU A 337 -9.86 -3.19 11.24
N ASP A 338 -10.08 -3.58 12.47
CA ASP A 338 -9.14 -3.36 13.58
C ASP A 338 -8.23 -4.57 13.84
N PHE A 339 -7.60 -5.13 12.80
CA PHE A 339 -6.66 -6.23 12.96
C PHE A 339 -5.76 -6.47 11.75
N LEU A 340 -4.59 -7.07 11.98
CA LEU A 340 -3.84 -7.83 10.97
C LEU A 340 -4.17 -9.30 11.09
N LEU A 341 -4.21 -10.03 9.96
CA LEU A 341 -4.31 -11.48 9.93
C LEU A 341 -2.90 -12.08 9.84
N VAL A 342 -2.61 -13.06 10.68
CA VAL A 342 -1.34 -13.80 10.69
C VAL A 342 -1.66 -15.29 10.57
N CYS A 343 -1.21 -15.87 9.47
CA CYS A 343 -1.42 -17.29 9.15
C CYS A 343 -0.11 -18.06 9.26
N PRO A 344 -0.16 -19.38 9.48
CA PRO A 344 0.99 -20.25 9.21
C PRO A 344 1.48 -20.09 7.77
N LYS A 345 2.73 -20.46 7.51
CA LYS A 345 3.30 -20.48 6.16
C LYS A 345 2.42 -21.32 5.22
N PRO A 346 2.03 -20.78 4.04
CA PRO A 346 1.24 -21.48 3.04
C PRO A 346 1.96 -22.63 2.37
#